data_deb6ee23ed075ffaa0a455ff068d1c62
#
_entry.id   deb6ee23ed075ffaa0a455ff068d1c62
#
_cell.length_a   1.000
_cell.length_b   1.000
_cell.length_c   1.000
_cell.angle_alpha   90.00
_cell.angle_beta   90.00
_cell.angle_gamma   90.00
#
_symmetry.space_group_name_H-M   'P 1'
#
loop_
_entity.id
_entity.type
_entity.pdbx_description
1 polymer ?
#
loop_
_entity_poly.entity_id
_entity_poly.type
_entity_poly.pdbx_seq_one_letter_code
_entity_poly.pdbx_strand_id
1 'polypeptide(L)'
;MITTDTTTVGGRIWAIREANGLTRKAFASRLECPEGEILNVEYNRLKKPEQKESLYRNIAATFGVSLEWIKTGEGDMYSPDQHDEIAMAFGALAARHDPVIDGFIQFLRGRTPEQLEFIAQQLRECVDCIEQMTKKED
;
A
#
# COMPACT_ATOMS: atom_id res chain seq x y z
N MET A 1 -19.76 -15.49 6.29
CA MET A 1 -18.89 -14.72 5.37
C MET A 1 -19.07 -13.23 5.64
N ILE A 2 -18.04 -12.58 6.13
CA ILE A 2 -18.12 -11.16 6.45
C ILE A 2 -17.85 -10.38 5.17
N THR A 3 -18.88 -9.73 4.65
CA THR A 3 -18.72 -8.86 3.48
C THR A 3 -18.21 -7.52 3.97
N THR A 4 -17.07 -7.07 3.45
CA THR A 4 -16.51 -5.77 3.82
C THR A 4 -17.44 -4.66 3.32
N ASP A 5 -17.99 -3.88 4.27
CA ASP A 5 -18.89 -2.78 3.94
C ASP A 5 -18.08 -1.51 3.69
N THR A 6 -17.79 -1.22 2.42
CA THR A 6 -17.03 -0.05 2.02
C THR A 6 -17.87 1.24 1.96
N THR A 7 -19.13 1.19 2.43
CA THR A 7 -19.94 2.39 2.55
C THR A 7 -19.59 3.21 3.81
N THR A 8 -18.83 2.62 4.73
CA THR A 8 -18.37 3.30 5.94
C THR A 8 -16.85 3.44 5.94
N VAL A 9 -16.37 4.44 6.68
CA VAL A 9 -14.92 4.64 6.84
C VAL A 9 -14.28 3.40 7.48
N GLY A 10 -14.91 2.85 8.50
CA GLY A 10 -14.40 1.65 9.18
C GLY A 10 -14.28 0.46 8.24
N GLY A 11 -15.29 0.24 7.41
CA GLY A 11 -15.28 -0.84 6.42
C GLY A 11 -14.20 -0.64 5.37
N ARG A 12 -13.95 0.60 4.95
CA ARG A 12 -12.88 0.92 4.00
C ARG A 12 -11.50 0.66 4.62
N ILE A 13 -11.30 1.04 5.88
CA ILE A 13 -10.05 0.77 6.58
C ILE A 13 -9.83 -0.74 6.72
N TRP A 14 -10.88 -1.49 7.05
CA TRP A 14 -10.81 -2.95 7.07
C TRP A 14 -10.39 -3.50 5.71
N ALA A 15 -10.97 -2.97 4.62
CA ALA A 15 -10.62 -3.41 3.25
C ALA A 15 -9.13 -3.20 2.96
N ILE A 16 -8.56 -2.07 3.40
CA ILE A 16 -7.12 -1.79 3.25
C ILE A 16 -6.31 -2.84 4.03
N ARG A 17 -6.69 -3.12 5.26
CA ARG A 17 -6.01 -4.11 6.10
C ARG A 17 -6.05 -5.49 5.47
N GLU A 18 -7.22 -5.92 5.02
CA GLU A 18 -7.40 -7.22 4.36
C GLU A 18 -6.59 -7.32 3.06
N ALA A 19 -6.56 -6.26 2.27
CA ALA A 19 -5.79 -6.21 1.03
C ALA A 19 -4.30 -6.39 1.28
N ASN A 20 -3.81 -6.02 2.47
CA ASN A 20 -2.41 -6.17 2.85
C ASN A 20 -2.14 -7.44 3.68
N GLY A 21 -3.18 -8.25 3.93
CA GLY A 21 -3.04 -9.50 4.66
C GLY A 21 -2.60 -9.34 6.10
N LEU A 22 -2.97 -8.24 6.75
CA LEU A 22 -2.51 -7.90 8.10
C LEU A 22 -3.58 -8.13 9.16
N THR A 23 -3.14 -8.55 10.36
CA THR A 23 -3.99 -8.54 11.54
C THR A 23 -4.12 -7.09 12.03
N ARG A 24 -5.13 -6.83 12.88
CA ARG A 24 -5.29 -5.49 13.48
C ARG A 24 -4.03 -5.07 14.25
N LYS A 25 -3.43 -6.00 14.98
CA LYS A 25 -2.20 -5.76 15.73
C LYS A 25 -1.05 -5.35 14.82
N ALA A 26 -0.84 -6.09 13.73
CA ALA A 26 0.22 -5.79 12.76
C ALA A 26 -0.05 -4.46 12.04
N PHE A 27 -1.31 -4.20 11.68
CA PHE A 27 -1.73 -2.97 11.03
C PHE A 27 -1.47 -1.75 11.94
N ALA A 28 -1.89 -1.86 13.22
CA ALA A 28 -1.66 -0.80 14.21
C ALA A 28 -0.17 -0.57 14.45
N SER A 29 0.62 -1.64 14.47
CA SER A 29 2.07 -1.54 14.65
C SER A 29 2.73 -0.75 13.52
N ARG A 30 2.32 -0.98 12.28
CA ARG A 30 2.84 -0.22 11.13
C ARG A 30 2.48 1.25 11.18
N LEU A 31 1.32 1.56 11.77
CA LEU A 31 0.83 2.93 11.90
C LEU A 31 1.34 3.60 13.19
N GLU A 32 2.04 2.85 14.02
CA GLU A 32 2.53 3.31 15.33
C GLU A 32 1.40 3.84 16.21
N CYS A 33 0.28 3.12 16.22
CA CYS A 33 -0.89 3.48 17.04
C CYS A 33 -1.39 2.26 17.83
N PRO A 34 -2.21 2.47 18.88
CA PRO A 34 -2.78 1.37 19.63
C PRO A 34 -3.76 0.52 18.81
N GLU A 35 -3.73 -0.80 19.03
CA GLU A 35 -4.64 -1.73 18.36
C GLU A 35 -6.11 -1.37 18.60
N GLY A 36 -6.43 -0.90 19.82
CA GLY A 36 -7.79 -0.50 20.16
C GLY A 36 -8.32 0.64 19.31
N GLU A 37 -7.46 1.53 18.86
CA GLU A 37 -7.85 2.62 17.96
C GLU A 37 -8.32 2.07 16.60
N ILE A 38 -7.59 1.10 16.06
CA ILE A 38 -7.97 0.45 14.81
C ILE A 38 -9.30 -0.31 14.99
N LEU A 39 -9.44 -1.03 16.10
CA LEU A 39 -10.66 -1.75 16.40
C LEU A 39 -11.88 -0.81 16.42
N ASN A 40 -11.76 0.32 17.11
CA ASN A 40 -12.85 1.28 17.21
C ASN A 40 -13.22 1.90 15.86
N VAL A 41 -12.22 2.18 15.02
CA VAL A 41 -12.47 2.74 13.70
C VAL A 41 -13.16 1.70 12.80
N GLU A 42 -12.66 0.47 12.77
CA GLU A 42 -13.20 -0.59 11.91
C GLU A 42 -14.67 -0.93 12.27
N TYR A 43 -15.02 -0.87 13.55
CA TYR A 43 -16.38 -1.13 14.01
C TYR A 43 -17.26 0.12 14.06
N ASN A 44 -16.77 1.25 13.55
CA ASN A 44 -17.51 2.51 13.48
C ASN A 44 -18.02 2.97 14.86
N ARG A 45 -17.19 2.78 15.89
CA ARG A 45 -17.53 3.15 17.28
C ARG A 45 -17.18 4.60 17.61
N LEU A 46 -16.56 5.33 16.68
CA LEU A 46 -16.19 6.71 16.92
C LEU A 46 -17.40 7.62 16.83
N LYS A 47 -17.54 8.50 17.82
CA LYS A 47 -18.62 9.50 17.83
C LYS A 47 -18.42 10.59 16.79
N LYS A 48 -17.14 10.92 16.51
CA LYS A 48 -16.76 11.96 15.54
C LYS A 48 -15.64 11.44 14.66
N PRO A 49 -15.97 10.60 13.67
CA PRO A 49 -14.94 10.02 12.77
C PRO A 49 -14.10 11.08 12.07
N GLU A 50 -14.67 12.26 11.81
CA GLU A 50 -13.98 13.37 11.12
C GLU A 50 -12.81 13.93 11.94
N GLN A 51 -12.73 13.65 13.23
CA GLN A 51 -11.61 14.08 14.08
C GLN A 51 -10.39 13.16 13.97
N LYS A 52 -10.52 12.06 13.23
CA LYS A 52 -9.44 11.10 13.05
C LYS A 52 -8.69 11.29 11.73
N GLU A 53 -8.69 12.50 11.18
CA GLU A 53 -8.02 12.78 9.91
C GLU A 53 -6.53 12.45 9.93
N SER A 54 -5.85 12.70 11.06
CA SER A 54 -4.44 12.33 11.20
C SER A 54 -4.20 10.83 11.01
N LEU A 55 -5.08 10.00 11.58
CA LEU A 55 -5.01 8.56 11.40
C LEU A 55 -5.23 8.18 9.94
N TYR A 56 -6.23 8.77 9.29
CA TYR A 56 -6.55 8.47 7.89
C TYR A 56 -5.40 8.87 6.98
N ARG A 57 -4.77 10.03 7.22
CA ARG A 57 -3.59 10.47 6.46
C ARG A 57 -2.41 9.51 6.65
N ASN A 58 -2.22 9.02 7.88
CA ASN A 58 -1.17 8.04 8.17
C ASN A 58 -1.42 6.74 7.41
N ILE A 59 -2.65 6.25 7.40
CA ILE A 59 -3.02 5.06 6.65
C ILE A 59 -2.78 5.26 5.15
N ALA A 60 -3.21 6.39 4.62
CA ALA A 60 -3.04 6.72 3.21
C ALA A 60 -1.57 6.72 2.81
N ALA A 61 -0.72 7.37 3.60
CA ALA A 61 0.72 7.46 3.33
C ALA A 61 1.42 6.11 3.48
N THR A 62 1.07 5.35 4.52
CA THR A 62 1.74 4.08 4.82
C THR A 62 1.41 3.00 3.80
N PHE A 63 0.18 2.94 3.34
CA PHE A 63 -0.30 1.87 2.45
C PHE A 63 -0.52 2.32 1.01
N GLY A 64 -0.21 3.58 0.68
CA GLY A 64 -0.36 4.08 -0.69
C GLY A 64 -1.80 4.17 -1.16
N VAL A 65 -2.73 4.49 -0.25
CA VAL A 65 -4.16 4.55 -0.52
C VAL A 65 -4.61 5.99 -0.62
N SER A 66 -5.67 6.25 -1.40
CA SER A 66 -6.25 7.58 -1.53
C SER A 66 -6.92 8.01 -0.23
N LEU A 67 -6.53 9.17 0.30
CA LEU A 67 -7.15 9.75 1.48
C LEU A 67 -8.63 10.06 1.22
N GLU A 68 -8.94 10.58 0.04
CA GLU A 68 -10.33 10.88 -0.34
C GLU A 68 -11.18 9.62 -0.33
N TRP A 69 -10.66 8.51 -0.87
CA TRP A 69 -11.39 7.25 -0.84
C TRP A 69 -11.66 6.77 0.60
N ILE A 70 -10.67 6.91 1.50
CA ILE A 70 -10.86 6.53 2.90
C ILE A 70 -12.01 7.35 3.52
N LYS A 71 -12.02 8.65 3.27
CA LYS A 71 -12.97 9.58 3.90
C LYS A 71 -14.37 9.52 3.28
N THR A 72 -14.46 9.39 1.96
CA THR A 72 -15.73 9.54 1.25
C THR A 72 -16.16 8.29 0.49
N GLY A 73 -15.25 7.40 0.17
CA GLY A 73 -15.53 6.24 -0.68
C GLY A 73 -15.54 6.57 -2.16
N GLU A 74 -15.28 7.82 -2.53
CA GLU A 74 -15.25 8.23 -3.92
C GLU A 74 -13.88 8.00 -4.55
N GLY A 75 -13.87 7.61 -5.82
CA GLY A 75 -12.64 7.34 -6.55
C GLY A 75 -12.11 5.94 -6.30
N ASP A 76 -10.87 5.73 -6.67
CA ASP A 76 -10.22 4.44 -6.51
C ASP A 76 -9.51 4.34 -5.16
N MET A 77 -9.41 3.11 -4.63
CA MET A 77 -8.72 2.83 -3.39
C MET A 77 -7.28 3.31 -3.41
N TYR A 78 -6.59 3.08 -4.51
CA TYR A 78 -5.19 3.47 -4.65
C TYR A 78 -5.06 4.84 -5.28
N SER A 79 -4.15 5.65 -4.70
CA SER A 79 -3.91 7.01 -5.16
C SER A 79 -3.45 7.01 -6.63
N PRO A 80 -4.01 7.89 -7.47
CA PRO A 80 -3.60 7.97 -8.87
C PRO A 80 -2.24 8.66 -9.11
N ASP A 81 -1.55 9.11 -8.07
CA ASP A 81 -0.34 9.91 -8.26
C ASP A 81 0.85 9.09 -8.77
N GLN A 82 1.79 8.73 -7.90
CA GLN A 82 3.01 8.04 -8.31
C GLN A 82 2.78 6.57 -8.67
N HIS A 83 1.78 5.95 -8.06
CA HIS A 83 1.52 4.53 -8.29
C HIS A 83 0.96 4.24 -9.68
N ASP A 84 0.18 5.18 -10.26
CA ASP A 84 -0.36 4.99 -11.59
C ASP A 84 0.74 5.00 -12.66
N GLU A 85 1.72 5.89 -12.53
CA GLU A 85 2.84 5.92 -13.47
C GLU A 85 3.66 4.62 -13.41
N ILE A 86 3.91 4.11 -12.21
CA ILE A 86 4.61 2.85 -12.02
C ILE A 86 3.79 1.69 -12.57
N ALA A 87 2.49 1.65 -12.27
CA ALA A 87 1.59 0.62 -12.77
C ALA A 87 1.49 0.64 -14.29
N MET A 88 1.43 1.82 -14.90
CA MET A 88 1.41 1.98 -16.35
C MET A 88 2.71 1.49 -16.98
N ALA A 89 3.85 1.79 -16.35
CA ALA A 89 5.15 1.34 -16.82
C ALA A 89 5.25 -0.19 -16.77
N PHE A 90 4.81 -0.81 -15.67
CA PHE A 90 4.77 -2.27 -15.58
C PHE A 90 3.82 -2.88 -16.58
N GLY A 91 2.65 -2.26 -16.81
CA GLY A 91 1.70 -2.72 -17.82
C GLY A 91 2.29 -2.66 -19.22
N ALA A 92 3.00 -1.60 -19.53
CA ALA A 92 3.69 -1.45 -20.82
C ALA A 92 4.77 -2.51 -21.01
N LEU A 93 5.55 -2.81 -19.96
CA LEU A 93 6.55 -3.87 -20.01
C LEU A 93 5.91 -5.25 -20.18
N ALA A 94 4.82 -5.52 -19.46
CA ALA A 94 4.11 -6.78 -19.57
C ALA A 94 3.49 -6.96 -20.95
N ALA A 95 3.01 -5.88 -21.58
CA ALA A 95 2.42 -5.91 -22.92
C ALA A 95 3.42 -6.28 -24.00
N ARG A 96 4.70 -6.15 -23.75
CA ARG A 96 5.76 -6.52 -24.69
C ARG A 96 5.93 -8.04 -24.84
N HIS A 97 5.39 -8.80 -23.88
CA HIS A 97 5.51 -10.26 -23.84
C HIS A 97 6.95 -10.76 -23.91
N ASP A 98 7.86 -10.01 -23.31
CA ASP A 98 9.25 -10.41 -23.20
C ASP A 98 9.36 -11.55 -22.19
N PRO A 99 9.94 -12.71 -22.57
CA PRO A 99 10.03 -13.86 -21.64
C PRO A 99 10.79 -13.55 -20.35
N VAL A 100 11.79 -12.68 -20.39
CA VAL A 100 12.57 -12.30 -19.21
C VAL A 100 11.69 -11.51 -18.24
N ILE A 101 10.94 -10.52 -18.76
CA ILE A 101 10.06 -9.68 -17.96
C ILE A 101 8.91 -10.51 -17.41
N ASP A 102 8.29 -11.35 -18.22
CA ASP A 102 7.20 -12.22 -17.77
C ASP A 102 7.69 -13.18 -16.68
N GLY A 103 8.87 -13.74 -16.86
CA GLY A 103 9.48 -14.62 -15.85
C GLY A 103 9.75 -13.90 -14.53
N PHE A 104 10.22 -12.65 -14.60
CA PHE A 104 10.45 -11.82 -13.40
C PHE A 104 9.15 -11.53 -12.66
N ILE A 105 8.10 -11.18 -13.39
CA ILE A 105 6.79 -10.93 -12.80
C ILE A 105 6.25 -12.20 -12.11
N GLN A 106 6.36 -13.35 -12.77
CA GLN A 106 5.95 -14.62 -12.19
C GLN A 106 6.76 -14.95 -10.93
N PHE A 107 8.05 -14.69 -10.98
CA PHE A 107 8.93 -14.89 -9.82
C PHE A 107 8.46 -14.05 -8.62
N LEU A 108 8.11 -12.77 -8.84
CA LEU A 108 7.64 -11.90 -7.77
C LEU A 108 6.32 -12.36 -7.17
N ARG A 109 5.42 -12.89 -8.00
CA ARG A 109 4.10 -13.32 -7.55
C ARG A 109 4.14 -14.48 -6.57
N GLY A 110 5.18 -15.31 -6.64
CA GLY A 110 5.34 -16.46 -5.76
C GLY A 110 6.11 -16.17 -4.47
N ARG A 111 6.46 -14.92 -4.22
CA ARG A 111 7.32 -14.58 -3.07
C ARG A 111 6.50 -14.18 -1.84
N THR A 112 7.04 -14.52 -0.67
CA THR A 112 6.48 -14.07 0.61
C THR A 112 6.76 -12.57 0.80
N PRO A 113 6.00 -11.88 1.69
CA PRO A 113 6.28 -10.47 1.98
C PRO A 113 7.73 -10.23 2.45
N GLU A 114 8.30 -11.15 3.21
CA GLU A 114 9.69 -11.05 3.67
C GLU A 114 10.68 -11.14 2.52
N GLN A 115 10.43 -12.05 1.58
CA GLN A 115 11.25 -12.19 0.38
C GLN A 115 11.15 -10.96 -0.51
N LEU A 116 9.95 -10.39 -0.64
CA LEU A 116 9.74 -9.15 -1.40
C LEU A 116 10.49 -7.99 -0.77
N GLU A 117 10.49 -7.89 0.56
CA GLU A 117 11.23 -6.84 1.27
C GLU A 117 12.74 -6.98 1.04
N PHE A 118 13.26 -8.21 1.05
CA PHE A 118 14.67 -8.46 0.74
C PHE A 118 15.00 -7.99 -0.68
N ILE A 119 14.16 -8.33 -1.65
CA ILE A 119 14.35 -7.91 -3.04
C ILE A 119 14.31 -6.39 -3.15
N ALA A 120 13.36 -5.75 -2.49
CA ALA A 120 13.25 -4.29 -2.48
C ALA A 120 14.51 -3.63 -1.91
N GLN A 121 15.08 -4.21 -0.86
CA GLN A 121 16.32 -3.69 -0.27
C GLN A 121 17.48 -3.80 -1.24
N GLN A 122 17.59 -4.93 -1.95
CA GLN A 122 18.63 -5.10 -2.98
C GLN A 122 18.49 -4.07 -4.10
N LEU A 123 17.26 -3.77 -4.50
CA LEU A 123 17.01 -2.76 -5.53
C LEU A 123 17.40 -1.36 -5.04
N ARG A 124 17.11 -1.03 -3.79
CA ARG A 124 17.51 0.26 -3.20
C ARG A 124 19.02 0.43 -3.20
N GLU A 125 19.75 -0.62 -2.82
CA GLU A 125 21.22 -0.61 -2.84
C GLU A 125 21.75 -0.44 -4.26
N CYS A 126 21.12 -1.08 -5.23
CA CYS A 126 21.48 -0.97 -6.63
C CYS A 126 21.29 0.48 -7.13
N VAL A 127 20.18 1.12 -6.78
CA VAL A 127 19.90 2.52 -7.15
C VAL A 127 20.96 3.45 -6.54
N ASP A 128 21.30 3.24 -5.26
CA ASP A 128 22.33 4.03 -4.59
C ASP A 128 23.69 3.92 -5.30
N CYS A 129 24.05 2.71 -5.72
CA CYS A 129 25.28 2.49 -6.50
C CYS A 129 25.27 3.24 -7.83
N ILE A 130 24.14 3.20 -8.55
CA ILE A 130 23.98 3.90 -9.83
C ILE A 130 24.11 5.40 -9.63
N GLU A 131 23.48 5.95 -8.59
CA GLU A 131 23.57 7.39 -8.29
C GLU A 131 25.00 7.82 -7.98
N GLN A 132 25.75 7.00 -7.21
CA GLN A 132 27.14 7.29 -6.91
C GLN A 132 28.01 7.26 -8.17
N MET A 133 27.78 6.32 -9.05
CA MET A 133 28.51 6.22 -10.32
C MET A 133 28.23 7.44 -11.19
N THR A 134 26.98 7.88 -11.25
CA THR A 134 26.59 9.06 -12.04
C THR A 134 27.25 10.32 -11.51
N LYS A 135 27.37 10.46 -10.19
CA LYS A 135 28.01 11.63 -9.56
C LYS A 135 29.51 11.70 -9.81
N LYS A 136 30.16 10.56 -10.03
CA LYS A 136 31.61 10.51 -10.28
C LYS A 136 31.99 10.93 -11.71
N GLU A 137 31.05 10.94 -12.63
CA GLU A 137 31.29 11.30 -14.02
C GLU A 137 31.19 12.82 -14.25
N ASP A 138 30.73 13.57 -13.28
CA ASP A 138 30.68 15.06 -13.35
C ASP A 138 32.00 15.67 -12.82
#